data_bfde25561a3afce6c619d6c8ffa96f01
#
_entry.id   bfde25561a3afce6c619d6c8ffa96f01
#
_cell.length_a   1.000
_cell.length_b   1.000
_cell.length_c   1.000
_cell.angle_alpha   90.00
_cell.angle_beta   90.00
_cell.angle_gamma   90.00
#
_symmetry.space_group_name_H-M   'P 1'
#
loop_
_entity.id
_entity.type
_entity.pdbx_description
1 polymer ?
#
loop_
_entity_poly.entity_id
_entity_poly.type
_entity_poly.pdbx_seq_one_letter_code
_entity_poly.pdbx_strand_id
1 'polypeptide(L)'
;INWGDSSEKIYNKIRGLSPYPGARSILDNHTKTVNLIIYKSSYTNEKHSYAIGKVIVKKDNIKIATSDGYIHPSLIKFEGKNTLDIKSLINGFNFHEKCKMI
;
A
#
# COMPACT_ATOMS: atom_id res chain seq x y z
N ILE A 1 4.40 -0.35 8.95
CA ILE A 1 3.41 -1.42 8.70
C ILE A 1 4.13 -2.75 8.57
N ASN A 2 3.66 -3.75 9.29
CA ASN A 2 4.13 -5.12 9.12
C ASN A 2 3.18 -5.85 8.14
N TRP A 3 3.61 -6.02 6.91
CA TRP A 3 2.78 -6.63 5.86
C TRP A 3 2.51 -8.12 6.07
N GLY A 4 3.25 -8.77 6.97
CA GLY A 4 2.99 -10.16 7.37
C GLY A 4 1.84 -10.34 8.36
N ASP A 5 1.28 -9.26 8.89
CA ASP A 5 0.08 -9.30 9.71
C ASP A 5 -1.15 -9.62 8.85
N SER A 6 -2.28 -9.92 9.51
CA SER A 6 -3.55 -10.10 8.81
C SER A 6 -3.98 -8.79 8.14
N SER A 7 -4.76 -8.92 7.08
CA SER A 7 -5.32 -7.76 6.39
C SER A 7 -6.15 -6.89 7.33
N GLU A 8 -6.98 -7.50 8.18
CA GLU A 8 -7.80 -6.76 9.15
C GLU A 8 -6.94 -5.98 10.15
N LYS A 9 -5.87 -6.58 10.66
CA LYS A 9 -4.97 -5.92 11.60
C LYS A 9 -4.27 -4.72 10.96
N ILE A 10 -3.79 -4.88 9.74
CA ILE A 10 -3.16 -3.78 8.98
C ILE A 10 -4.17 -2.68 8.70
N TYR A 11 -5.38 -3.04 8.27
CA TYR A 11 -6.46 -2.10 8.02
C TYR A 11 -6.77 -1.27 9.27
N ASN A 12 -6.90 -1.93 10.43
CA ASN A 12 -7.19 -1.24 11.69
C ASN A 12 -6.05 -0.32 12.11
N LYS A 13 -4.81 -0.70 11.86
CA LYS A 13 -3.64 0.15 12.13
C LYS A 13 -3.66 1.41 11.26
N ILE A 14 -3.93 1.27 9.97
CA ILE A 14 -4.04 2.41 9.07
C ILE A 14 -5.13 3.36 9.54
N ARG A 15 -6.30 2.82 9.83
CA ARG A 15 -7.45 3.60 10.31
C ARG A 15 -7.15 4.29 11.63
N GLY A 16 -6.52 3.59 12.56
CA GLY A 16 -6.22 4.11 13.90
C GLY A 16 -5.14 5.19 13.93
N LEU A 17 -4.21 5.19 12.98
CA LEU A 17 -3.12 6.17 12.92
C LEU A 17 -3.44 7.38 12.03
N SER A 18 -4.52 7.33 11.27
CA SER A 18 -4.90 8.41 10.38
C SER A 18 -5.72 9.48 11.12
N PRO A 19 -5.55 10.77 10.84
CA PRO A 19 -4.63 11.33 9.85
C PRO A 19 -3.20 11.55 10.37
N TYR A 20 -2.97 11.43 11.66
CA TYR A 20 -1.67 11.68 12.25
C TYR A 20 -1.37 10.69 13.38
N PRO A 21 -0.17 10.13 13.42
CA PRO A 21 0.99 10.37 12.55
C PRO A 21 0.91 9.69 11.17
N GLY A 22 -0.10 8.86 10.92
CA GLY A 22 -0.25 8.10 9.69
C GLY A 22 0.52 6.79 9.70
N ALA A 23 0.03 5.82 8.94
CA ALA A 23 0.65 4.50 8.83
C ALA A 23 1.75 4.54 7.77
N ARG A 24 3.00 4.35 8.20
CA ARG A 24 4.17 4.48 7.33
C ARG A 24 4.57 3.14 6.73
N SER A 25 5.05 3.20 5.50
CA SER A 25 5.62 2.05 4.81
C SER A 25 6.70 2.53 3.84
N ILE A 26 7.42 1.56 3.27
CA ILE A 26 8.44 1.83 2.26
C ILE A 26 8.09 1.01 1.03
N LEU A 27 8.00 1.68 -0.11
CA LEU A 27 7.85 1.03 -1.40
C LEU A 27 9.23 0.76 -1.99
N ASP A 28 9.53 -0.52 -2.24
CA ASP A 28 10.69 -0.90 -3.03
C ASP A 28 10.25 -0.98 -4.48
N ASN A 29 10.62 0.02 -5.26
CA ASN A 29 10.24 0.10 -6.67
C ASN A 29 11.30 -0.50 -7.59
N HIS A 30 12.02 -1.51 -7.09
CA HIS A 30 13.07 -2.26 -7.78
C HIS A 30 14.38 -1.46 -7.97
N THR A 31 14.31 -0.24 -8.49
CA THR A 31 15.51 0.61 -8.73
C THR A 31 15.72 1.64 -7.64
N LYS A 32 14.69 1.94 -6.86
CA LYS A 32 14.75 2.92 -5.76
C LYS A 32 13.68 2.59 -4.72
N THR A 33 13.83 3.17 -3.54
CA THR A 33 12.83 3.08 -2.48
C THR A 33 12.15 4.42 -2.28
N VAL A 34 10.89 4.37 -1.85
CA VAL A 34 10.08 5.56 -1.58
C VAL A 34 9.39 5.38 -0.24
N ASN A 35 9.60 6.33 0.66
CA ASN A 35 8.85 6.37 1.92
C ASN A 35 7.46 6.92 1.66
N LEU A 36 6.46 6.35 2.31
CA LEU A 36 5.08 6.76 2.10
C LEU A 36 4.23 6.59 3.36
N ILE A 37 3.08 7.23 3.34
CA ILE A 37 2.05 7.09 4.37
C ILE A 37 0.76 6.67 3.67
N ILE A 38 0.07 5.68 4.24
CA ILE A 38 -1.26 5.28 3.78
C ILE A 38 -2.27 5.86 4.76
N TYR A 39 -3.18 6.70 4.27
CA TYR A 39 -4.19 7.36 5.10
C TYR A 39 -5.52 6.64 5.10
N LYS A 40 -5.91 6.05 3.98
CA LYS A 40 -7.18 5.33 3.84
C LYS A 40 -6.98 4.05 3.04
N SER A 41 -7.70 3.03 3.45
CA SER A 41 -7.66 1.73 2.77
C SER A 41 -8.93 0.94 3.04
N SER A 42 -9.10 -0.13 2.30
CA SER A 42 -10.01 -1.22 2.62
C SER A 42 -9.20 -2.52 2.58
N TYR A 43 -9.82 -3.63 2.92
CA TYR A 43 -9.14 -4.92 2.85
C TYR A 43 -10.09 -6.02 2.40
N THR A 44 -9.49 -7.08 1.88
CA THR A 44 -10.22 -8.32 1.55
C THR A 44 -9.44 -9.51 2.07
N ASN A 45 -10.16 -10.53 2.52
CA ASN A 45 -9.58 -11.82 2.84
C ASN A 45 -9.73 -12.70 1.59
N GLU A 46 -8.59 -13.08 1.02
CA GLU A 46 -8.57 -13.84 -0.22
C GLU A 46 -7.27 -14.63 -0.29
N LYS A 47 -7.36 -15.92 -0.52
CA LYS A 47 -6.15 -16.74 -0.66
C LYS A 47 -5.40 -16.33 -1.92
N HIS A 48 -4.08 -16.25 -1.82
CA HIS A 48 -3.20 -15.95 -2.93
C HIS A 48 -1.83 -16.60 -2.70
N SER A 49 -1.03 -16.64 -3.75
CA SER A 49 0.33 -17.16 -3.70
C SER A 49 1.41 -16.09 -3.88
N TYR A 50 1.03 -14.82 -3.81
CA TYR A 50 2.00 -13.73 -3.89
C TYR A 50 2.87 -13.66 -2.65
N ALA A 51 4.10 -13.19 -2.80
CA ALA A 51 4.95 -12.86 -1.66
C ALA A 51 4.32 -11.73 -0.84
N ILE A 52 4.55 -11.76 0.46
CA ILE A 52 4.08 -10.71 1.37
C ILE A 52 4.62 -9.36 0.90
N GLY A 53 3.75 -8.37 0.83
CA GLY A 53 4.11 -7.01 0.41
C GLY A 53 4.09 -6.78 -1.10
N LYS A 54 3.86 -7.82 -1.91
CA LYS A 54 3.77 -7.64 -3.37
C LYS A 54 2.69 -6.61 -3.70
N VAL A 55 3.05 -5.63 -4.52
CA VAL A 55 2.13 -4.60 -5.00
C VAL A 55 1.62 -4.99 -6.37
N ILE A 56 0.32 -5.15 -6.48
CA ILE A 56 -0.33 -5.48 -7.75
C ILE A 56 -1.07 -4.23 -8.22
N VAL A 57 -0.62 -3.69 -9.37
CA VAL A 57 -1.16 -2.46 -9.92
C VAL A 57 -2.16 -2.80 -11.02
N LYS A 58 -3.36 -2.25 -10.89
CA LYS A 58 -4.42 -2.34 -11.89
C LYS A 58 -4.62 -0.96 -12.50
N LYS A 59 -5.57 -0.84 -13.43
CA LYS A 59 -5.83 0.43 -14.10
C LYS A 59 -6.23 1.55 -13.13
N ASP A 60 -7.09 1.26 -12.18
CA ASP A 60 -7.68 2.25 -11.27
C ASP A 60 -7.41 1.97 -9.80
N ASN A 61 -6.71 0.89 -9.48
CA ASN A 61 -6.48 0.52 -8.09
C ASN A 61 -5.18 -0.25 -7.91
N ILE A 62 -4.79 -0.35 -6.65
CA ILE A 62 -3.61 -1.11 -6.22
C ILE A 62 -4.06 -2.04 -5.11
N LYS A 63 -3.50 -3.24 -5.07
CA LYS A 63 -3.64 -4.11 -3.92
C LYS A 63 -2.28 -4.62 -3.47
N ILE A 64 -2.13 -4.76 -2.17
CA ILE A 64 -0.87 -5.15 -1.54
C ILE A 64 -1.10 -6.45 -0.79
N ALA A 65 -0.31 -7.47 -1.11
CA ALA A 65 -0.47 -8.81 -0.55
C ALA A 65 -0.09 -8.85 0.93
N THR A 66 -0.96 -9.45 1.74
CA THR A 66 -0.75 -9.71 3.16
C THR A 66 -0.73 -11.22 3.41
N SER A 67 -0.66 -11.65 4.67
CA SER A 67 -0.64 -13.07 4.99
C SER A 67 -1.95 -13.80 4.63
N ASP A 68 -3.08 -13.10 4.60
CA ASP A 68 -4.40 -13.72 4.41
C ASP A 68 -5.29 -13.00 3.39
N GLY A 69 -4.73 -12.07 2.63
CA GLY A 69 -5.51 -11.32 1.66
C GLY A 69 -4.78 -10.11 1.13
N TYR A 70 -5.50 -8.99 1.02
CA TYR A 70 -4.96 -7.77 0.44
C TYR A 70 -5.41 -6.53 1.17
N ILE A 71 -4.53 -5.52 1.17
CA ILE A 71 -4.89 -4.13 1.50
C ILE A 71 -5.08 -3.39 0.19
N HIS A 72 -6.17 -2.62 0.10
CA HIS A 72 -6.49 -1.76 -1.04
C HIS A 72 -6.35 -0.31 -0.58
N PRO A 73 -5.19 0.32 -0.77
CA PRO A 73 -5.02 1.72 -0.37
C PRO A 73 -5.85 2.62 -1.28
N SER A 74 -6.44 3.67 -0.71
CA SER A 74 -7.23 4.64 -1.48
C SER A 74 -6.67 6.05 -1.39
N LEU A 75 -5.88 6.36 -0.36
CA LEU A 75 -5.28 7.67 -0.16
C LEU A 75 -3.86 7.50 0.36
N ILE A 76 -2.87 7.97 -0.39
CA ILE A 76 -1.44 7.79 -0.10
C ILE A 76 -0.70 9.12 -0.26
N LYS A 77 0.34 9.29 0.56
CA LYS A 77 1.28 10.40 0.42
C LYS A 77 2.69 9.84 0.31
N PHE A 78 3.36 10.09 -0.80
CA PHE A 78 4.80 9.85 -0.93
C PHE A 78 5.56 10.97 -0.24
N GLU A 79 6.69 10.65 0.38
CA GLU A 79 7.52 11.63 1.06
C GLU A 79 7.87 12.80 0.14
N GLY A 80 7.65 14.02 0.62
CA GLY A 80 7.93 15.23 -0.14
C GLY A 80 6.91 15.58 -1.22
N LYS A 81 5.82 14.80 -1.33
CA LYS A 81 4.77 15.01 -2.34
C LYS A 81 3.42 15.26 -1.67
N ASN A 82 2.45 15.67 -2.47
CA ASN A 82 1.08 15.84 -2.00
C ASN A 82 0.40 14.50 -1.76
N THR A 83 -0.61 14.52 -0.88
CA THR A 83 -1.49 13.37 -0.70
C THR A 83 -2.33 13.20 -1.97
N LEU A 84 -2.40 11.96 -2.49
CA LEU A 84 -3.13 11.63 -3.71
C LEU A 84 -4.08 10.47 -3.48
N ASP A 85 -5.20 10.47 -4.21
CA ASP A 85 -5.99 9.26 -4.36
C ASP A 85 -5.22 8.26 -5.25
N ILE A 86 -5.62 7.01 -5.23
CA ILE A 86 -4.90 5.95 -5.93
C ILE A 86 -4.88 6.15 -7.44
N LYS A 87 -5.98 6.58 -8.02
CA LYS A 87 -6.05 6.79 -9.47
C LYS A 87 -5.06 7.86 -9.92
N SER A 88 -5.01 8.97 -9.21
CA SER A 88 -4.05 10.05 -9.49
C SER A 88 -2.61 9.58 -9.31
N LEU A 89 -2.36 8.78 -8.26
CA LEU A 89 -1.03 8.24 -8.01
C LEU A 89 -0.59 7.31 -9.16
N ILE A 90 -1.45 6.42 -9.61
CA ILE A 90 -1.14 5.49 -10.72
C ILE A 90 -0.83 6.28 -12.00
N ASN A 91 -1.58 7.35 -12.26
CA ASN A 91 -1.36 8.16 -13.45
C ASN A 91 -0.05 8.94 -13.42
N GLY A 92 0.46 9.27 -12.25
CA GLY A 92 1.64 10.11 -12.09
C GLY A 92 2.91 9.40 -11.65
N PHE A 93 2.87 8.10 -11.38
CA PHE A 93 4.01 7.35 -10.88
C PHE A 93 4.16 6.03 -11.61
N ASN A 94 5.40 5.72 -12.04
CA ASN A 94 5.70 4.45 -12.71
C ASN A 94 6.04 3.37 -11.69
N PHE A 95 5.08 2.49 -11.41
CA PHE A 95 5.31 1.32 -10.58
C PHE A 95 6.01 0.25 -11.40
N HIS A 96 7.16 -0.20 -10.92
CA HIS A 96 7.86 -1.33 -11.54
C HIS A 96 7.05 -2.62 -11.33
N GLU A 97 7.11 -3.55 -12.29
CA GLU A 97 6.37 -4.82 -12.15
C GLU A 97 6.83 -5.66 -10.97
N LYS A 98 8.04 -5.43 -10.46
CA LYS A 98 8.60 -6.12 -9.29
C LYS A 98 8.45 -5.32 -8.01
N CYS A 99 7.67 -4.25 -8.00
CA CYS A 99 7.52 -3.43 -6.81
C CYS A 99 6.85 -4.19 -5.66
N LYS A 100 7.27 -3.84 -4.46
CA LYS A 100 6.73 -4.44 -3.24
C LYS A 100 6.86 -3.46 -2.08
N MET A 101 6.01 -3.64 -1.07
CA MET A 101 6.17 -2.95 0.21
C MET A 101 7.13 -3.73 1.10
N ILE A 102 7.93 -3.01 1.84
CA ILE A 102 8.87 -3.61 2.78
C ILE A 102 8.43 -3.37 4.21
#